data_29195278446238cd09eacbb87ea4a5eb
#
_entry.id   29195278446238cd09eacbb87ea4a5eb
#
_cell.length_a   1.000
_cell.length_b   1.000
_cell.length_c   1.000
_cell.angle_alpha   90.00
_cell.angle_beta   90.00
_cell.angle_gamma   90.00
#
_symmetry.space_group_name_H-M   'P 1'
#
loop_
_entity.id
_entity.type
_entity.pdbx_description
1 polymer ?
#
loop_
_entity_poly.entity_id
_entity_poly.type
_entity_poly.pdbx_seq_one_letter_code
_entity_poly.pdbx_strand_id
1 'polypeptide(L)'
;MIFRWAAAILDAWSSAVAGARTWLARPFRFRDLWRALPGDLLGMVVMRGCGIPAPTRETRSGDLTAVLIEDPRVELWFRAHMIPVRAQTLGRYVFAPGPIPPEILAHEFEHIRQWERFGPFYLTLYFTASAMALLRGRRAYWDNDFEIAARAHEIRDTGTAARRDDGPD
;
A
#
# COMPACT_ATOMS: atom_id res chain seq x y z
N MET A 1 4.14 22.74 -12.15
CA MET A 1 3.94 21.34 -11.66
C MET A 1 5.19 20.80 -10.96
N ILE A 2 6.37 20.92 -11.54
CA ILE A 2 7.67 20.45 -11.00
C ILE A 2 7.98 21.00 -9.60
N PHE A 3 7.74 22.28 -9.34
CA PHE A 3 7.99 22.90 -8.02
C PHE A 3 7.12 22.35 -6.88
N ARG A 4 5.92 21.85 -7.18
CA ARG A 4 5.06 21.21 -6.17
C ARG A 4 5.60 19.86 -5.72
N TRP A 5 6.19 19.09 -6.61
CA TRP A 5 6.82 17.81 -6.28
C TRP A 5 8.13 18.00 -5.50
N ALA A 6 8.93 19.01 -5.84
CA ALA A 6 10.13 19.35 -5.09
C ALA A 6 9.81 19.78 -3.64
N ALA A 7 8.80 20.63 -3.45
CA ALA A 7 8.31 21.01 -2.12
C ALA A 7 7.76 19.80 -1.35
N ALA A 8 7.00 18.91 -2.00
CA ALA A 8 6.49 17.69 -1.40
C ALA A 8 7.60 16.73 -0.96
N ILE A 9 8.67 16.62 -1.73
CA ILE A 9 9.86 15.83 -1.36
C ILE A 9 10.55 16.42 -0.13
N LEU A 10 10.73 17.73 -0.08
CA LEU A 10 11.36 18.41 1.06
C LEU A 10 10.49 18.30 2.34
N ASP A 11 9.18 18.45 2.22
CA ASP A 11 8.24 18.28 3.32
C ASP A 11 8.18 16.83 3.81
N ALA A 12 8.16 15.85 2.88
CA ALA A 12 8.24 14.44 3.22
C ALA A 12 9.55 14.10 3.93
N TRP A 13 10.66 14.68 3.48
CA TRP A 13 11.96 14.55 4.14
C TRP A 13 11.95 15.15 5.54
N SER A 14 11.43 16.36 5.72
CA SER A 14 11.30 17.02 7.03
C SER A 14 10.42 16.24 7.99
N SER A 15 9.30 15.70 7.49
CA SER A 15 8.36 14.87 8.25
C SER A 15 8.97 13.50 8.58
N ALA A 16 9.74 12.91 7.65
CA ALA A 16 10.48 11.67 7.89
C ALA A 16 11.56 11.86 8.97
N VAL A 17 12.26 12.99 8.97
CA VAL A 17 13.25 13.34 10.00
C VAL A 17 12.58 13.59 11.35
N ALA A 18 11.42 14.26 11.39
CA ALA A 18 10.63 14.44 12.60
C ALA A 18 10.05 13.11 13.12
N GLY A 19 9.52 12.27 12.22
CA GLY A 19 9.04 10.93 12.53
C GLY A 19 10.18 9.99 12.96
N ALA A 20 11.39 10.14 12.39
CA ALA A 20 12.56 9.38 12.80
C ALA A 20 12.97 9.65 14.25
N ARG A 21 12.75 10.86 14.78
CA ARG A 21 13.02 11.18 16.21
C ARG A 21 12.09 10.44 17.16
N THR A 22 10.81 10.34 16.86
CA THR A 22 9.84 9.56 17.65
C THR A 22 10.03 8.06 17.47
N TRP A 23 10.55 7.66 16.32
CA TRP A 23 10.81 6.27 15.95
C TRP A 23 12.13 5.77 16.60
N LEU A 24 13.19 6.58 16.64
CA LEU A 24 14.45 6.30 17.36
C LEU A 24 14.27 6.15 18.88
N ALA A 25 13.17 6.65 19.43
CA ALA A 25 12.81 6.45 20.84
C ALA A 25 12.21 5.06 21.14
N ARG A 26 11.88 4.25 20.12
CA ARG A 26 11.44 2.86 20.28
C ARG A 26 12.63 1.90 20.20
N PRO A 27 12.61 0.73 20.88
CA PRO A 27 13.67 -0.24 20.75
C PRO A 27 13.83 -0.63 19.28
N PHE A 28 14.93 -0.17 18.71
CA PHE A 28 15.23 -0.27 17.28
C PHE A 28 15.49 -1.73 16.89
N ARG A 29 14.66 -2.29 16.03
CA ARG A 29 14.96 -3.53 15.33
C ARG A 29 15.38 -3.18 13.92
N PHE A 30 16.64 -3.44 13.55
CA PHE A 30 17.19 -3.22 12.21
C PHE A 30 16.31 -3.83 11.11
N ARG A 31 15.61 -4.90 11.44
CA ARG A 31 14.63 -5.57 10.60
C ARG A 31 13.43 -4.67 10.22
N ASP A 32 12.98 -3.81 11.13
CA ASP A 32 11.81 -2.95 10.90
C ASP A 32 12.17 -1.76 9.99
N LEU A 33 13.42 -1.27 10.08
CA LEU A 33 13.97 -0.27 9.16
C LEU A 33 14.04 -0.80 7.72
N TRP A 34 14.60 -1.99 7.56
CA TRP A 34 14.74 -2.64 6.25
C TRP A 34 13.39 -2.84 5.56
N ARG A 35 12.36 -3.17 6.35
CA ARG A 35 11.02 -3.47 5.85
C ARG A 35 10.21 -2.23 5.51
N ALA A 36 10.28 -1.19 6.33
CA ALA A 36 9.37 -0.04 6.25
C ALA A 36 9.87 1.08 5.32
N LEU A 37 11.18 1.38 5.30
CA LEU A 37 11.70 2.65 4.77
C LEU A 37 11.38 2.95 3.30
N PRO A 38 11.57 2.05 2.31
CA PRO A 38 11.38 2.47 0.92
C PRO A 38 9.90 2.67 0.57
N GLY A 39 9.03 1.77 1.03
CA GLY A 39 7.61 1.81 0.73
C GLY A 39 6.89 2.94 1.46
N ASP A 40 7.14 3.08 2.76
CA ASP A 40 6.53 4.13 3.58
C ASP A 40 6.98 5.53 3.14
N LEU A 41 8.27 5.69 2.80
CA LEU A 41 8.76 6.95 2.26
C LEU A 41 8.09 7.29 0.93
N LEU A 42 7.96 6.31 0.04
CA LEU A 42 7.26 6.49 -1.23
C LEU A 42 5.79 6.85 -1.00
N GLY A 43 5.12 6.17 -0.08
CA GLY A 43 3.74 6.48 0.31
C GLY A 43 3.59 7.91 0.84
N MET A 44 4.49 8.35 1.73
CA MET A 44 4.48 9.74 2.21
C MET A 44 4.70 10.76 1.08
N VAL A 45 5.63 10.50 0.16
CA VAL A 45 5.88 11.37 -0.99
C VAL A 45 4.64 11.48 -1.89
N VAL A 46 3.99 10.36 -2.19
CA VAL A 46 2.76 10.34 -3.00
C VAL A 46 1.64 11.10 -2.29
N MET A 47 1.40 10.83 -1.00
CA MET A 47 0.40 11.52 -0.19
C MET A 47 0.60 13.05 -0.24
N ARG A 48 1.83 13.52 0.00
CA ARG A 48 2.16 14.96 -0.05
C ARG A 48 2.07 15.53 -1.46
N GLY A 49 2.49 14.77 -2.47
CA GLY A 49 2.36 15.14 -3.90
C GLY A 49 0.91 15.33 -4.32
N CYS A 50 -0.03 14.56 -3.77
CA CYS A 50 -1.47 14.76 -3.93
C CYS A 50 -2.02 15.96 -3.14
N GLY A 51 -1.20 16.61 -2.31
CA GLY A 51 -1.62 17.72 -1.44
C GLY A 51 -2.41 17.28 -0.22
N ILE A 52 -2.28 16.01 0.20
CA ILE A 52 -2.95 15.45 1.37
C ILE A 52 -2.05 15.65 2.59
N PRO A 53 -2.49 16.39 3.62
CA PRO A 53 -1.62 16.79 4.75
C PRO A 53 -1.42 15.67 5.77
N ALA A 54 -2.37 14.75 5.91
CA ALA A 54 -2.33 13.65 6.88
C ALA A 54 -3.14 12.45 6.39
N PRO A 55 -2.84 11.24 6.91
CA PRO A 55 -3.68 10.06 6.68
C PRO A 55 -5.12 10.26 7.18
N THR A 56 -6.05 9.53 6.59
CA THR A 56 -7.46 9.54 7.03
C THR A 56 -7.63 8.78 8.33
N ARG A 57 -7.06 7.57 8.41
CA ARG A 57 -7.10 6.70 9.60
C ARG A 57 -6.05 5.60 9.53
N GLU A 58 -5.83 4.93 10.66
CA GLU A 58 -5.06 3.69 10.71
C GLU A 58 -5.98 2.51 11.02
N THR A 59 -5.63 1.34 10.50
CA THR A 59 -6.33 0.08 10.81
C THR A 59 -5.34 -1.06 10.92
N ARG A 60 -5.76 -2.19 11.51
CA ARG A 60 -4.90 -3.35 11.72
C ARG A 60 -5.59 -4.64 11.30
N SER A 61 -4.78 -5.59 10.81
CA SER A 61 -5.17 -6.97 10.57
C SER A 61 -4.04 -7.88 11.09
N GLY A 62 -4.30 -8.57 12.21
CA GLY A 62 -3.25 -9.29 12.93
C GLY A 62 -2.15 -8.37 13.41
N ASP A 63 -0.92 -8.64 13.03
CA ASP A 63 0.29 -7.85 13.32
C ASP A 63 0.57 -6.73 12.33
N LEU A 64 -0.15 -6.70 11.21
CA LEU A 64 0.00 -5.69 10.15
C LEU A 64 -0.77 -4.40 10.50
N THR A 65 -0.18 -3.27 10.19
CA THR A 65 -0.81 -1.94 10.30
C THR A 65 -0.89 -1.31 8.92
N ALA A 66 -2.07 -0.84 8.55
CA ALA A 66 -2.32 -0.04 7.34
C ALA A 66 -2.59 1.42 7.71
N VAL A 67 -1.99 2.34 6.99
CA VAL A 67 -2.19 3.79 7.06
C VAL A 67 -3.05 4.18 5.86
N LEU A 68 -4.33 4.47 6.07
CA LEU A 68 -5.29 4.68 5.00
C LEU A 68 -5.33 6.14 4.56
N ILE A 69 -5.30 6.35 3.26
CA ILE A 69 -5.43 7.64 2.57
C ILE A 69 -6.69 7.56 1.71
N GLU A 70 -7.85 7.76 2.33
CA GLU A 70 -9.17 7.73 1.69
C GLU A 70 -9.57 9.17 1.34
N ASP A 71 -9.05 9.68 0.21
CA ASP A 71 -9.20 11.08 -0.19
C ASP A 71 -9.37 11.21 -1.72
N PRO A 72 -10.37 11.97 -2.21
CA PRO A 72 -10.59 12.14 -3.65
C PRO A 72 -9.38 12.67 -4.43
N ARG A 73 -8.45 13.37 -3.78
CA ARG A 73 -7.21 13.87 -4.41
C ARG A 73 -6.27 12.75 -4.86
N VAL A 74 -6.42 11.53 -4.32
CA VAL A 74 -5.70 10.33 -4.78
C VAL A 74 -5.99 10.01 -6.24
N GLU A 75 -7.15 10.42 -6.77
CA GLU A 75 -7.50 10.29 -8.18
C GLU A 75 -6.45 10.90 -9.12
N LEU A 76 -5.80 11.99 -8.70
CA LEU A 76 -4.71 12.63 -9.46
C LEU A 76 -3.52 11.66 -9.64
N TRP A 77 -3.20 10.89 -8.62
CA TRP A 77 -2.17 9.86 -8.67
C TRP A 77 -2.61 8.67 -9.54
N PHE A 78 -3.86 8.22 -9.37
CA PHE A 78 -4.38 7.07 -10.12
C PHE A 78 -4.48 7.33 -11.62
N ARG A 79 -4.72 8.57 -12.06
CA ARG A 79 -4.69 8.94 -13.49
C ARG A 79 -3.34 8.73 -14.17
N ALA A 80 -2.26 8.61 -13.40
CA ALA A 80 -0.94 8.27 -13.92
C ALA A 80 -0.77 6.76 -14.20
N HIS A 81 -1.70 5.91 -13.74
CA HIS A 81 -1.66 4.48 -13.96
C HIS A 81 -2.26 4.10 -15.32
N MET A 82 -1.63 3.12 -15.97
CA MET A 82 -2.15 2.58 -17.25
C MET A 82 -3.31 1.61 -17.06
N ILE A 83 -3.54 1.16 -15.83
CA ILE A 83 -4.60 0.21 -15.45
C ILE A 83 -5.47 0.88 -14.40
N PRO A 84 -6.81 0.81 -14.52
CA PRO A 84 -7.70 1.30 -13.47
C PRO A 84 -7.46 0.53 -12.18
N VAL A 85 -7.08 1.24 -11.12
CA VAL A 85 -6.91 0.68 -9.77
C VAL A 85 -7.96 1.26 -8.84
N ARG A 86 -8.47 0.46 -7.91
CA ARG A 86 -9.46 0.88 -6.90
C ARG A 86 -8.78 1.34 -5.61
N ALA A 87 -7.67 0.70 -5.28
CA ALA A 87 -6.76 1.05 -4.21
C ALA A 87 -5.33 0.73 -4.61
N GLN A 88 -4.34 1.21 -3.88
CA GLN A 88 -2.93 0.93 -4.09
C GLN A 88 -2.14 1.01 -2.80
N THR A 89 -1.31 0.01 -2.57
CA THR A 89 -0.40 -0.06 -1.41
C THR A 89 1.03 0.37 -1.76
N LEU A 90 1.58 1.28 -0.96
CA LEU A 90 3.00 1.69 -0.98
C LEU A 90 3.55 1.61 0.45
N GLY A 91 4.31 0.56 0.75
CA GLY A 91 4.69 0.23 2.12
C GLY A 91 3.46 -0.11 2.96
N ARG A 92 3.20 0.64 4.03
CA ARG A 92 1.99 0.53 4.87
C ARG A 92 0.89 1.51 4.47
N TYR A 93 1.15 2.41 3.52
CA TYR A 93 0.18 3.39 3.03
C TYR A 93 -0.72 2.76 1.97
N VAL A 94 -2.03 2.81 2.20
CA VAL A 94 -3.05 2.35 1.28
C VAL A 94 -3.84 3.55 0.77
N PHE A 95 -3.81 3.77 -0.52
CA PHE A 95 -4.45 4.90 -1.20
C PHE A 95 -5.73 4.48 -1.86
N ALA A 96 -6.79 5.28 -1.70
CA ALA A 96 -8.05 5.15 -2.43
C ALA A 96 -8.73 6.53 -2.57
N PRO A 97 -9.52 6.75 -3.64
CA PRO A 97 -10.24 8.02 -3.82
C PRO A 97 -11.44 8.20 -2.88
N GLY A 98 -11.79 7.17 -2.11
CA GLY A 98 -12.88 7.16 -1.15
C GLY A 98 -12.77 5.97 -0.19
N PRO A 99 -13.81 5.68 0.60
CA PRO A 99 -13.82 4.59 1.56
C PRO A 99 -13.46 3.25 0.93
N ILE A 100 -12.58 2.49 1.57
CA ILE A 100 -12.09 1.20 1.08
C ILE A 100 -13.01 0.10 1.62
N PRO A 101 -13.68 -0.69 0.73
CA PRO A 101 -14.45 -1.84 1.15
C PRO A 101 -13.58 -2.89 1.84
N PRO A 102 -14.14 -3.68 2.79
CA PRO A 102 -13.38 -4.67 3.55
C PRO A 102 -12.64 -5.69 2.67
N GLU A 103 -13.27 -6.14 1.57
CA GLU A 103 -12.68 -7.09 0.63
C GLU A 103 -11.47 -6.51 -0.09
N ILE A 104 -11.53 -5.24 -0.50
CA ILE A 104 -10.39 -4.54 -1.11
C ILE A 104 -9.30 -4.32 -0.06
N LEU A 105 -9.68 -3.97 1.16
CA LEU A 105 -8.72 -3.78 2.24
C LEU A 105 -7.97 -5.08 2.58
N ALA A 106 -8.63 -6.24 2.54
CA ALA A 106 -7.99 -7.55 2.71
C ALA A 106 -6.93 -7.81 1.62
N HIS A 107 -7.22 -7.47 0.37
CA HIS A 107 -6.28 -7.49 -0.75
C HIS A 107 -5.06 -6.59 -0.49
N GLU A 108 -5.28 -5.36 -0.04
CA GLU A 108 -4.21 -4.40 0.25
C GLU A 108 -3.35 -4.83 1.45
N PHE A 109 -3.93 -5.49 2.45
CA PHE A 109 -3.15 -6.08 3.55
C PHE A 109 -2.17 -7.16 3.06
N GLU A 110 -2.51 -7.92 2.02
CA GLU A 110 -1.55 -8.86 1.43
C GLU A 110 -0.39 -8.13 0.77
N HIS A 111 -0.64 -7.00 0.08
CA HIS A 111 0.45 -6.17 -0.44
C HIS A 111 1.32 -5.58 0.67
N ILE A 112 0.77 -5.17 1.81
CA ILE A 112 1.56 -4.75 2.98
C ILE A 112 2.45 -5.91 3.45
N ARG A 113 1.91 -7.13 3.57
CA ARG A 113 2.69 -8.33 3.94
C ARG A 113 3.82 -8.61 2.95
N GLN A 114 3.57 -8.44 1.65
CA GLN A 114 4.57 -8.59 0.60
C GLN A 114 5.67 -7.53 0.73
N TRP A 115 5.30 -6.27 0.99
CA TRP A 115 6.25 -5.20 1.29
C TRP A 115 7.12 -5.54 2.51
N GLU A 116 6.52 -5.98 3.61
CA GLU A 116 7.25 -6.36 4.82
C GLU A 116 8.18 -7.57 4.59
N ARG A 117 7.78 -8.49 3.71
CA ARG A 117 8.58 -9.67 3.39
C ARG A 117 9.77 -9.35 2.51
N PHE A 118 9.58 -8.54 1.47
CA PHE A 118 10.57 -8.28 0.43
C PHE A 118 11.29 -6.94 0.59
N GLY A 119 10.76 -6.03 1.38
CA GLY A 119 11.37 -4.72 1.66
C GLY A 119 11.67 -3.92 0.39
N PRO A 120 12.90 -3.38 0.26
CA PRO A 120 13.29 -2.56 -0.89
C PRO A 120 13.25 -3.31 -2.23
N PHE A 121 13.24 -4.64 -2.22
CA PHE A 121 13.18 -5.44 -3.44
C PHE A 121 11.76 -5.67 -3.95
N TYR A 122 10.72 -5.33 -3.16
CA TYR A 122 9.34 -5.62 -3.52
C TYR A 122 8.96 -5.09 -4.91
N LEU A 123 9.19 -3.82 -5.19
CA LEU A 123 8.84 -3.25 -6.49
C LEU A 123 9.58 -3.91 -7.64
N THR A 124 10.88 -4.20 -7.46
CA THR A 124 11.67 -4.91 -8.47
C THR A 124 11.09 -6.29 -8.77
N LEU A 125 10.74 -7.04 -7.72
CA LEU A 125 10.14 -8.37 -7.86
C LEU A 125 8.74 -8.30 -8.48
N TYR A 126 7.92 -7.34 -8.06
CA TYR A 126 6.59 -7.11 -8.60
C TYR A 126 6.62 -6.82 -10.10
N PHE A 127 7.46 -5.87 -10.54
CA PHE A 127 7.60 -5.55 -11.97
C PHE A 127 8.25 -6.68 -12.77
N THR A 128 9.17 -7.44 -12.17
CA THR A 128 9.73 -8.65 -12.79
C THR A 128 8.64 -9.70 -13.02
N ALA A 129 7.77 -9.95 -12.03
CA ALA A 129 6.64 -10.88 -12.17
C ALA A 129 5.69 -10.41 -13.28
N SER A 130 5.39 -9.10 -13.35
CA SER A 130 4.59 -8.53 -14.45
C SER A 130 5.23 -8.74 -15.82
N ALA A 131 6.54 -8.48 -15.94
CA ALA A 131 7.29 -8.70 -17.19
C ALA A 131 7.30 -10.18 -17.59
N MET A 132 7.48 -11.08 -16.63
CA MET A 132 7.44 -12.54 -16.88
C MET A 132 6.05 -13.01 -17.32
N ALA A 133 4.96 -12.43 -16.79
CA ALA A 133 3.61 -12.70 -17.26
C ALA A 133 3.47 -12.29 -18.73
N LEU A 134 3.92 -11.09 -19.09
CA LEU A 134 3.90 -10.60 -20.49
C LEU A 134 4.73 -11.49 -21.43
N LEU A 135 5.95 -11.88 -21.05
CA LEU A 135 6.79 -12.77 -21.85
C LEU A 135 6.15 -14.15 -22.10
N ARG A 136 5.26 -14.58 -21.21
CA ARG A 136 4.46 -15.80 -21.36
C ARG A 136 3.16 -15.59 -22.13
N GLY A 137 2.93 -14.41 -22.72
CA GLY A 137 1.68 -14.07 -23.41
C GLY A 137 0.49 -13.87 -22.49
N ARG A 138 0.71 -13.61 -21.20
CA ARG A 138 -0.29 -13.36 -20.17
C ARG A 138 -0.46 -11.87 -19.89
N ARG A 139 -1.43 -11.51 -19.05
CA ARG A 139 -1.71 -10.11 -18.68
C ARG A 139 -0.83 -9.69 -17.52
N ALA A 140 -0.08 -8.58 -17.69
CA ALA A 140 0.92 -8.08 -16.74
C ALA A 140 0.42 -7.92 -15.30
N TYR A 141 -0.81 -7.45 -15.11
CA TYR A 141 -1.44 -7.24 -13.82
C TYR A 141 -2.18 -8.49 -13.33
N TRP A 142 -3.11 -8.99 -14.13
CA TRP A 142 -4.01 -10.07 -13.72
C TRP A 142 -3.32 -11.41 -13.45
N ASP A 143 -2.22 -11.66 -14.15
CA ASP A 143 -1.47 -12.91 -14.08
C ASP A 143 -0.11 -12.72 -13.38
N ASN A 144 0.07 -11.60 -12.64
CA ASN A 144 1.19 -11.37 -11.75
C ASN A 144 1.00 -12.20 -10.46
N ASP A 145 2.02 -12.95 -10.05
CA ASP A 145 1.96 -13.84 -8.90
C ASP A 145 1.63 -13.10 -7.58
N PHE A 146 2.07 -11.85 -7.42
CA PHE A 146 1.75 -11.00 -6.26
C PHE A 146 0.26 -10.63 -6.23
N GLU A 147 -0.33 -10.33 -7.39
CA GLU A 147 -1.74 -10.00 -7.52
C GLU A 147 -2.64 -11.24 -7.34
N ILE A 148 -2.19 -12.39 -7.84
CA ILE A 148 -2.89 -13.66 -7.63
C ILE A 148 -2.95 -13.99 -6.14
N ALA A 149 -1.83 -13.81 -5.41
CA ALA A 149 -1.78 -14.02 -3.97
C ALA A 149 -2.72 -13.05 -3.21
N ALA A 150 -2.74 -11.76 -3.59
CA ALA A 150 -3.60 -10.77 -2.96
C ALA A 150 -5.09 -11.07 -3.16
N ARG A 151 -5.50 -11.44 -4.38
CA ARG A 151 -6.89 -11.85 -4.66
C ARG A 151 -7.33 -13.11 -3.92
N ALA A 152 -6.42 -14.05 -3.65
CA ALA A 152 -6.74 -15.23 -2.86
C ALA A 152 -7.11 -14.89 -1.40
N HIS A 153 -6.59 -13.78 -0.86
CA HIS A 153 -6.96 -13.27 0.47
C HIS A 153 -8.32 -12.55 0.46
N GLU A 154 -8.60 -11.77 -0.57
CA GLU A 154 -9.91 -11.14 -0.79
C GLU A 154 -11.07 -12.16 -0.70
N ILE A 155 -10.94 -13.30 -1.39
CA ILE A 155 -11.96 -14.36 -1.43
C ILE A 155 -12.11 -15.05 -0.05
N ARG A 156 -11.02 -15.25 0.68
CA ARG A 156 -11.09 -15.92 2.00
C ARG A 156 -11.84 -15.09 3.04
N ASP A 157 -11.58 -13.81 3.09
CA ASP A 157 -12.18 -12.92 4.09
C ASP A 157 -13.67 -12.70 3.82
N THR A 158 -14.08 -12.58 2.56
CA THR A 158 -15.52 -12.53 2.19
C THR A 158 -16.23 -13.83 2.50
N GLY A 159 -15.62 -15.00 2.25
CA GLY A 159 -16.18 -16.31 2.59
C GLY A 159 -16.31 -16.55 4.11
N THR A 160 -15.44 -15.94 4.91
CA THR A 160 -15.48 -16.03 6.37
C THR A 160 -16.53 -15.07 6.98
N ALA A 161 -16.72 -13.90 6.38
CA ALA A 161 -17.76 -12.94 6.76
C ALA A 161 -19.17 -13.50 6.49
N ALA A 162 -19.41 -14.08 5.31
CA ALA A 162 -20.68 -14.70 4.95
C ALA A 162 -21.08 -15.85 5.89
N ARG A 163 -20.11 -16.65 6.38
CA ARG A 163 -20.39 -17.74 7.32
C ARG A 163 -20.68 -17.30 8.75
N ARG A 164 -20.34 -16.06 9.14
CA ARG A 164 -20.64 -15.52 10.48
C ARG A 164 -22.05 -14.96 10.59
N ASP A 165 -22.67 -14.59 9.47
CA ASP A 165 -24.07 -14.13 9.45
C ASP A 165 -25.09 -15.29 9.44
N ASP A 166 -24.66 -16.53 9.15
CA ASP A 166 -25.49 -17.72 9.19
C ASP A 166 -25.50 -18.39 10.59
N GLY A 167 -25.34 -17.65 11.66
CA GLY A 167 -25.48 -18.14 13.05
C GLY A 167 -26.91 -18.61 13.34
N PRO A 168 -27.10 -19.68 14.13
CA PRO A 168 -28.43 -20.28 14.34
C PRO A 168 -29.33 -19.32 15.14
N ASP A 169 -30.55 -19.18 14.63
CA ASP A 169 -31.73 -18.67 15.37
C ASP A 169 -32.08 -19.60 16.53
#